data_b0c06b3f0eca1987fa79f8489013f092
#
_entry.id   b0c06b3f0eca1987fa79f8489013f092
#
_cell.length_a   1.000
_cell.length_b   1.000
_cell.length_c   1.000
_cell.angle_alpha   90.00
_cell.angle_beta   90.00
_cell.angle_gamma   90.00
#
_symmetry.space_group_name_H-M   'P 1'
#
loop_
_entity.id
_entity.type
_entity.pdbx_description
1 polymer ?
#
loop_
_entity_poly.entity_id
_entity_poly.type
_entity_poly.pdbx_seq_one_letter_code
_entity_poly.pdbx_strand_id
1 'polypeptide(L)'
;LSQGMLNQVSQNVKKANEIEAKNNFNVQYIDIKDIERNKKNFYEIVNVDELAEDIKMNGLNHNLVVRKLDNGKYELISGERRYTALTQLVEQGNEIFALVPCKVIEANDIDSEIILIQANAQTRELTEIEKLEQVKRLTELYKTKKKNGEKVPGKIREIIANDLKLSPTQVGRYERINKNLIPELKEILENGNLTIANASEFSSLSEDNQKVILEIINNKVEISKEEATELKVKLKKLEQEKADELKRLENEKLVEIRKIENEKSVEIRRIENEKDEALRSKKLISDEVLRLKSELDKSENKSEEEIKKLENKLREELKKD
;
A
#
# COMPACT_ATOMS: atom_id res chain seq x y z
N LEU A 1 3.21 28.78 45.92
CA LEU A 1 2.02 29.40 45.31
C LEU A 1 1.08 29.78 46.46
N SER A 2 0.71 31.10 46.56
CA SER A 2 -0.18 31.58 47.62
C SER A 2 -1.59 31.00 47.45
N GLN A 3 -2.32 30.80 48.57
CA GLN A 3 -3.66 30.28 48.57
C GLN A 3 -4.62 31.08 47.60
N GLY A 4 -4.32 32.37 47.41
CA GLY A 4 -5.01 33.23 46.45
C GLY A 4 -4.78 32.86 44.99
N MET A 5 -3.59 32.45 44.59
CA MET A 5 -3.30 31.98 43.23
C MET A 5 -3.96 30.64 42.93
N LEU A 6 -4.00 29.71 43.86
CA LEU A 6 -4.71 28.44 43.75
C LEU A 6 -6.20 28.63 43.57
N ASN A 7 -6.80 29.56 44.33
CA ASN A 7 -8.23 29.89 44.19
C ASN A 7 -8.56 30.55 42.85
N GLN A 8 -7.68 31.41 42.33
CA GLN A 8 -7.85 32.05 41.02
C GLN A 8 -7.73 31.04 39.87
N VAL A 9 -6.77 30.11 39.92
CA VAL A 9 -6.62 29.02 38.95
C VAL A 9 -7.85 28.11 38.99
N SER A 10 -8.32 27.72 40.16
CA SER A 10 -9.55 26.90 40.30
C SER A 10 -10.80 27.59 39.76
N GLN A 11 -10.96 28.90 39.99
CA GLN A 11 -12.10 29.65 39.40
C GLN A 11 -11.99 29.79 37.89
N ASN A 12 -10.80 29.98 37.34
CA ASN A 12 -10.58 30.04 35.88
C ASN A 12 -10.87 28.70 35.20
N VAL A 13 -10.46 27.59 35.85
CA VAL A 13 -10.74 26.22 35.34
C VAL A 13 -12.26 25.96 35.40
N LYS A 14 -12.95 26.36 36.49
CA LYS A 14 -14.42 26.22 36.54
C LYS A 14 -15.13 27.05 35.47
N LYS A 15 -14.72 28.31 35.25
CA LYS A 15 -15.29 29.15 34.18
C LYS A 15 -15.00 28.57 32.79
N ALA A 16 -13.81 28.06 32.53
CA ALA A 16 -13.48 27.41 31.27
C ALA A 16 -14.36 26.17 31.04
N ASN A 17 -14.51 25.32 32.06
CA ASN A 17 -15.38 24.13 31.99
C ASN A 17 -16.89 24.51 31.78
N GLU A 18 -17.36 25.62 32.42
CA GLU A 18 -18.71 26.10 32.21
C GLU A 18 -18.95 26.66 30.79
N ILE A 19 -17.95 27.35 30.21
CA ILE A 19 -18.02 27.85 28.84
C ILE A 19 -17.98 26.67 27.87
N GLU A 20 -17.11 25.69 28.09
CA GLU A 20 -17.02 24.49 27.29
C GLU A 20 -18.28 23.65 27.36
N ALA A 21 -18.90 23.51 28.56
CA ALA A 21 -20.19 22.86 28.73
C ALA A 21 -21.31 23.61 27.97
N LYS A 22 -21.38 24.95 28.06
CA LYS A 22 -22.37 25.73 27.31
C LYS A 22 -22.22 25.57 25.80
N ASN A 23 -21.01 25.60 25.29
CA ASN A 23 -20.74 25.41 23.86
C ASN A 23 -21.10 23.96 23.39
N ASN A 24 -20.89 22.98 24.25
CA ASN A 24 -21.26 21.60 23.97
C ASN A 24 -22.75 21.31 23.96
N PHE A 25 -23.55 22.13 24.65
CA PHE A 25 -25.03 22.00 24.75
C PHE A 25 -25.78 23.02 23.89
N ASN A 26 -25.12 23.75 23.00
CA ASN A 26 -25.79 24.75 22.17
C ASN A 26 -26.61 24.06 21.07
N VAL A 27 -27.92 24.02 21.28
CA VAL A 27 -28.89 23.49 20.32
C VAL A 27 -29.44 24.65 19.52
N GLN A 28 -29.41 24.54 18.20
CA GLN A 28 -29.98 25.47 17.25
C GLN A 28 -31.18 24.80 16.55
N TYR A 29 -32.23 25.57 16.31
CA TYR A 29 -33.35 25.12 15.51
C TYR A 29 -33.11 25.49 14.06
N ILE A 30 -33.02 24.48 13.21
CA ILE A 30 -32.64 24.60 11.78
C ILE A 30 -33.81 24.08 10.94
N ASP A 31 -34.18 24.82 9.89
CA ASP A 31 -35.17 24.33 8.93
C ASP A 31 -34.67 23.03 8.28
N ILE A 32 -35.52 22.01 8.28
CA ILE A 32 -35.17 20.69 7.73
C ILE A 32 -34.75 20.76 6.27
N LYS A 33 -35.22 21.78 5.50
CA LYS A 33 -34.86 22.03 4.10
C LYS A 33 -33.44 22.54 3.95
N ASP A 34 -32.86 23.09 5.02
CA ASP A 34 -31.47 23.56 5.04
C ASP A 34 -30.49 22.46 5.47
N ILE A 35 -30.99 21.28 5.79
CA ILE A 35 -30.17 20.13 6.19
C ILE A 35 -30.01 19.19 4.97
N GLU A 36 -28.78 18.92 4.60
CA GLU A 36 -28.42 17.98 3.54
C GLU A 36 -27.88 16.69 4.14
N ARG A 37 -28.26 15.55 3.53
CA ARG A 37 -27.73 14.24 3.92
C ARG A 37 -26.23 14.14 3.60
N ASN A 38 -25.48 13.49 4.48
CA ASN A 38 -24.09 13.19 4.20
C ASN A 38 -24.00 12.08 3.15
N LYS A 39 -23.43 12.39 1.97
CA LYS A 39 -23.27 11.45 0.84
C LYS A 39 -22.34 10.28 1.15
N LYS A 40 -21.55 10.39 2.21
CA LYS A 40 -20.63 9.32 2.67
C LYS A 40 -21.30 8.35 3.64
N ASN A 41 -22.56 8.57 4.00
CA ASN A 41 -23.32 7.63 4.82
C ASN A 41 -23.64 6.37 4.01
N PHE A 42 -23.03 5.25 4.40
CA PHE A 42 -23.18 3.94 3.73
C PHE A 42 -24.09 2.98 4.53
N TYR A 43 -24.63 3.45 5.64
CA TYR A 43 -25.47 2.61 6.50
C TYR A 43 -26.90 2.55 5.97
N GLU A 44 -27.48 1.35 6.06
CA GLU A 44 -28.88 1.16 5.72
C GLU A 44 -29.80 1.87 6.72
N ILE A 45 -30.85 2.50 6.20
CA ILE A 45 -31.86 3.22 6.97
C ILE A 45 -33.12 2.36 7.01
N VAL A 46 -33.38 1.78 8.18
CA VAL A 46 -34.50 0.83 8.39
C VAL A 46 -35.48 1.37 9.46
N ASN A 47 -36.73 0.88 9.43
CA ASN A 47 -37.79 1.15 10.41
C ASN A 47 -38.05 2.64 10.58
N VAL A 48 -38.18 3.39 9.49
CA VAL A 48 -38.40 4.84 9.48
C VAL A 48 -39.84 5.17 9.85
N ASP A 49 -40.81 4.40 9.32
CA ASP A 49 -42.24 4.66 9.53
C ASP A 49 -42.64 4.54 11.00
N GLU A 50 -42.16 3.48 11.66
CA GLU A 50 -42.37 3.28 13.10
C GLU A 50 -41.78 4.42 13.93
N LEU A 51 -40.57 4.89 13.55
CA LEU A 51 -39.93 6.04 14.20
C LEU A 51 -40.69 7.36 13.93
N ALA A 52 -41.22 7.53 12.73
CA ALA A 52 -42.03 8.73 12.41
C ALA A 52 -43.29 8.81 13.25
N GLU A 53 -44.01 7.70 13.41
CA GLU A 53 -45.19 7.64 14.29
C GLU A 53 -44.82 7.89 15.76
N ASP A 54 -43.70 7.33 16.25
CA ASP A 54 -43.22 7.59 17.61
C ASP A 54 -42.87 9.07 17.80
N ILE A 55 -42.17 9.70 16.86
CA ILE A 55 -41.85 11.13 16.90
C ILE A 55 -43.13 11.98 16.87
N LYS A 56 -44.10 11.59 16.08
CA LYS A 56 -45.41 12.31 16.00
C LYS A 56 -46.17 12.29 17.32
N MET A 57 -46.12 11.16 18.02
CA MET A 57 -46.83 10.97 19.30
C MET A 57 -46.09 11.55 20.49
N ASN A 58 -44.77 11.34 20.56
CA ASN A 58 -43.95 11.58 21.75
C ASN A 58 -42.97 12.75 21.60
N GLY A 59 -42.83 13.30 20.37
CA GLY A 59 -41.83 14.31 20.05
C GLY A 59 -40.43 13.73 19.78
N LEU A 60 -39.49 14.61 19.44
CA LEU A 60 -38.10 14.23 19.16
C LEU A 60 -37.29 14.21 20.46
N ASN A 61 -36.86 13.02 20.89
CA ASN A 61 -36.12 12.84 22.14
C ASN A 61 -34.61 13.20 22.05
N HIS A 62 -34.01 13.17 20.87
CA HIS A 62 -32.58 13.42 20.66
C HIS A 62 -32.33 14.32 19.45
N ASN A 63 -31.49 15.33 19.63
CA ASN A 63 -31.13 16.27 18.60
C ASN A 63 -30.40 15.58 17.41
N LEU A 64 -30.49 16.16 16.23
CA LEU A 64 -29.58 15.85 15.14
C LEU A 64 -28.20 16.44 15.41
N VAL A 65 -27.17 15.88 14.80
CA VAL A 65 -25.83 16.47 14.79
C VAL A 65 -25.50 16.87 13.35
N VAL A 66 -25.19 18.16 13.19
CA VAL A 66 -24.91 18.73 11.86
C VAL A 66 -23.66 19.59 11.90
N ARG A 67 -23.03 19.81 10.75
CA ARG A 67 -22.00 20.84 10.55
C ARG A 67 -22.46 21.85 9.51
N LYS A 68 -21.99 23.09 9.63
CA LYS A 68 -22.26 24.14 8.65
C LYS A 68 -21.39 23.94 7.41
N LEU A 69 -21.98 24.07 6.23
CA LEU A 69 -21.31 24.05 4.93
C LEU A 69 -21.05 25.47 4.43
N ASP A 70 -20.11 25.63 3.49
CA ASP A 70 -19.75 26.90 2.88
C ASP A 70 -20.92 27.57 2.10
N ASN A 71 -21.85 26.76 1.60
CA ASN A 71 -23.07 27.22 0.91
C ASN A 71 -24.17 27.77 1.86
N GLY A 72 -23.88 27.81 3.17
CA GLY A 72 -24.81 28.28 4.20
C GLY A 72 -25.77 27.22 4.72
N LYS A 73 -25.85 26.04 4.11
CA LYS A 73 -26.61 24.88 4.57
C LYS A 73 -25.86 24.06 5.61
N TYR A 74 -26.48 22.99 6.06
CA TYR A 74 -25.95 22.12 7.09
C TYR A 74 -25.86 20.68 6.57
N GLU A 75 -24.75 20.00 6.79
CA GLU A 75 -24.59 18.58 6.49
C GLU A 75 -24.90 17.74 7.73
N LEU A 76 -25.73 16.74 7.57
CA LEU A 76 -26.10 15.81 8.62
C LEU A 76 -24.94 14.85 8.94
N ILE A 77 -24.50 14.81 10.18
CA ILE A 77 -23.44 13.91 10.66
C ILE A 77 -24.02 12.73 11.44
N SER A 78 -25.03 12.95 12.26
CA SER A 78 -25.69 11.89 13.03
C SER A 78 -27.17 12.14 13.17
N GLY A 79 -27.93 11.05 13.10
CA GLY A 79 -29.38 11.07 13.22
C GLY A 79 -30.14 10.85 11.92
N GLU A 80 -29.55 10.15 10.95
CA GLU A 80 -30.12 9.89 9.61
C GLU A 80 -31.55 9.33 9.66
N ARG A 81 -31.83 8.33 10.51
CA ARG A 81 -33.18 7.78 10.67
C ARG A 81 -34.17 8.84 11.16
N ARG A 82 -33.75 9.67 12.13
CA ARG A 82 -34.59 10.76 12.68
C ARG A 82 -34.84 11.85 11.63
N TYR A 83 -33.79 12.23 10.90
CA TYR A 83 -33.92 13.17 9.79
C TYR A 83 -34.92 12.69 8.74
N THR A 84 -34.81 11.40 8.35
CA THR A 84 -35.71 10.80 7.35
C THR A 84 -37.15 10.77 7.88
N ALA A 85 -37.37 10.39 9.15
CA ALA A 85 -38.69 10.38 9.76
C ALA A 85 -39.32 11.79 9.87
N LEU A 86 -38.52 12.79 10.27
CA LEU A 86 -38.97 14.19 10.32
C LEU A 86 -39.31 14.73 8.92
N THR A 87 -38.48 14.41 7.89
CA THR A 87 -38.77 14.80 6.50
C THR A 87 -40.12 14.22 6.06
N GLN A 88 -40.34 12.93 6.31
CA GLN A 88 -41.60 12.26 5.98
C GLN A 88 -42.83 12.92 6.71
N LEU A 89 -42.67 13.28 7.98
CA LEU A 89 -43.72 13.97 8.72
C LEU A 89 -44.06 15.36 8.13
N VAL A 90 -43.06 16.13 7.75
CA VAL A 90 -43.25 17.44 7.11
C VAL A 90 -43.90 17.29 5.74
N GLU A 91 -43.50 16.31 4.94
CA GLU A 91 -44.13 15.99 3.65
C GLU A 91 -45.60 15.57 3.81
N GLN A 92 -45.97 14.96 4.92
CA GLN A 92 -47.36 14.63 5.28
C GLN A 92 -48.15 15.83 5.82
N GLY A 93 -47.57 17.05 5.87
CA GLY A 93 -48.25 18.28 6.32
C GLY A 93 -48.11 18.59 7.81
N ASN A 94 -47.22 17.87 8.53
CA ASN A 94 -46.99 18.17 9.97
C ASN A 94 -45.89 19.24 10.12
N GLU A 95 -46.18 20.49 9.79
CA GLU A 95 -45.26 21.64 9.76
C GLU A 95 -44.57 21.92 11.11
N ILE A 96 -45.06 21.43 12.24
CA ILE A 96 -44.44 21.59 13.56
C ILE A 96 -43.04 20.95 13.63
N PHE A 97 -42.75 19.99 12.75
CA PHE A 97 -41.46 19.28 12.66
C PHE A 97 -40.50 19.91 11.64
N ALA A 98 -40.87 21.03 11.00
CA ALA A 98 -40.03 21.72 10.04
C ALA A 98 -38.78 22.34 10.67
N LEU A 99 -38.89 22.84 11.92
CA LEU A 99 -37.76 23.35 12.69
C LEU A 99 -37.19 22.26 13.60
N VAL A 100 -36.02 21.78 13.26
CA VAL A 100 -35.39 20.63 13.91
C VAL A 100 -34.30 21.06 14.90
N PRO A 101 -34.35 20.58 16.16
CA PRO A 101 -33.29 20.86 17.13
C PRO A 101 -32.00 20.13 16.72
N CYS A 102 -30.94 20.89 16.47
CA CYS A 102 -29.65 20.37 15.98
C CYS A 102 -28.50 20.84 16.87
N LYS A 103 -27.59 19.93 17.19
CA LYS A 103 -26.25 20.29 17.69
C LYS A 103 -25.36 20.60 16.49
N VAL A 104 -24.96 21.87 16.38
CA VAL A 104 -24.02 22.30 15.33
C VAL A 104 -22.59 22.10 15.83
N ILE A 105 -21.78 21.39 15.07
CA ILE A 105 -20.37 21.18 15.38
C ILE A 105 -19.48 21.76 14.26
N GLU A 106 -18.27 22.13 14.63
CA GLU A 106 -17.21 22.50 13.68
C GLU A 106 -16.41 21.25 13.33
N ALA A 107 -16.45 20.84 12.08
CA ALA A 107 -15.71 19.67 11.58
C ALA A 107 -15.37 19.88 10.10
N ASN A 108 -14.14 19.53 9.73
CA ASN A 108 -13.76 19.39 8.31
C ASN A 108 -14.33 18.07 7.73
N ASP A 109 -14.12 17.81 6.44
CA ASP A 109 -14.66 16.64 5.74
C ASP A 109 -14.17 15.31 6.32
N ILE A 110 -12.92 15.26 6.81
CA ILE A 110 -12.33 14.07 7.40
C ILE A 110 -12.91 13.83 8.79
N ASP A 111 -12.98 14.85 9.61
CA ASP A 111 -13.51 14.74 10.97
C ASP A 111 -15.01 14.45 10.96
N SER A 112 -15.76 15.05 10.03
CA SER A 112 -17.18 14.77 9.82
C SER A 112 -17.44 13.29 9.56
N GLU A 113 -16.66 12.67 8.68
CA GLU A 113 -16.77 11.25 8.36
C GLU A 113 -16.37 10.35 9.53
N ILE A 114 -15.29 10.70 10.26
CA ILE A 114 -14.90 9.97 11.48
C ILE A 114 -16.02 10.00 12.50
N ILE A 115 -16.60 11.17 12.78
CA ILE A 115 -17.69 11.33 13.76
C ILE A 115 -18.95 10.55 13.33
N LEU A 116 -19.27 10.54 12.02
CA LEU A 116 -20.38 9.77 11.47
C LEU A 116 -20.19 8.27 11.76
N ILE A 117 -18.98 7.73 11.50
CA ILE A 117 -18.66 6.31 11.74
C ILE A 117 -18.72 5.99 13.22
N GLN A 118 -18.12 6.81 14.08
CA GLN A 118 -18.15 6.66 15.54
C GLN A 118 -19.55 6.69 16.10
N ALA A 119 -20.41 7.61 15.63
CA ALA A 119 -21.79 7.72 16.08
C ALA A 119 -22.60 6.44 15.76
N ASN A 120 -22.42 5.86 14.58
CA ASN A 120 -23.08 4.60 14.21
C ASN A 120 -22.57 3.41 15.03
N ALA A 121 -21.25 3.33 15.27
CA ALA A 121 -20.67 2.28 16.12
C ALA A 121 -21.15 2.33 17.58
N GLN A 122 -21.63 3.49 18.05
CA GLN A 122 -22.10 3.68 19.41
C GLN A 122 -23.60 3.44 19.60
N THR A 123 -24.41 3.63 18.56
CA THR A 123 -25.88 3.74 18.66
C THR A 123 -26.63 2.54 18.10
N ARG A 124 -25.98 1.65 17.35
CA ARG A 124 -26.64 0.48 16.74
C ARG A 124 -25.72 -0.75 16.72
N GLU A 125 -26.34 -1.91 16.66
CA GLU A 125 -25.63 -3.13 16.30
C GLU A 125 -25.29 -3.11 14.82
N LEU A 126 -24.03 -3.41 14.50
CA LEU A 126 -23.50 -3.39 13.15
C LEU A 126 -23.26 -4.81 12.67
N THR A 127 -23.54 -5.06 11.41
CA THR A 127 -23.15 -6.29 10.74
C THR A 127 -21.63 -6.40 10.64
N GLU A 128 -21.12 -7.60 10.43
CA GLU A 128 -19.68 -7.82 10.25
C GLU A 128 -19.13 -7.10 9.02
N ILE A 129 -19.94 -6.98 7.97
CA ILE A 129 -19.59 -6.24 6.75
C ILE A 129 -19.50 -4.73 7.00
N GLU A 130 -20.47 -4.17 7.76
CA GLU A 130 -20.40 -2.77 8.16
C GLU A 130 -19.16 -2.48 9.02
N LYS A 131 -18.80 -3.37 9.95
CA LYS A 131 -17.57 -3.25 10.73
C LYS A 131 -16.31 -3.31 9.85
N LEU A 132 -16.30 -4.20 8.84
CA LEU A 132 -15.20 -4.33 7.88
C LEU A 132 -15.01 -3.02 7.10
N GLU A 133 -16.09 -2.43 6.59
CA GLU A 133 -16.06 -1.15 5.87
C GLU A 133 -15.68 0.03 6.79
N GLN A 134 -16.17 0.06 8.03
CA GLN A 134 -15.76 1.06 9.02
C GLN A 134 -14.27 1.04 9.29
N VAL A 135 -13.68 -0.15 9.51
CA VAL A 135 -12.24 -0.30 9.74
C VAL A 135 -11.44 0.17 8.53
N LYS A 136 -11.89 -0.16 7.32
CA LYS A 136 -11.26 0.30 6.08
C LYS A 136 -11.27 1.82 6.00
N ARG A 137 -12.43 2.46 6.11
CA ARG A 137 -12.60 3.91 6.01
C ARG A 137 -11.84 4.67 7.10
N LEU A 138 -11.94 4.27 8.36
CA LEU A 138 -11.19 4.89 9.44
C LEU A 138 -9.68 4.75 9.24
N THR A 139 -9.20 3.61 8.72
CA THR A 139 -7.78 3.42 8.40
C THR A 139 -7.30 4.44 7.35
N GLU A 140 -8.10 4.68 6.32
CA GLU A 140 -7.80 5.65 5.26
C GLU A 140 -7.85 7.10 5.77
N LEU A 141 -8.88 7.43 6.54
CA LEU A 141 -9.07 8.77 7.13
C LEU A 141 -7.92 9.12 8.09
N TYR A 142 -7.56 8.24 9.02
CA TYR A 142 -6.45 8.50 9.94
C TYR A 142 -5.08 8.52 9.25
N LYS A 143 -4.87 7.74 8.19
CA LYS A 143 -3.67 7.85 7.35
C LYS A 143 -3.60 9.20 6.65
N THR A 144 -4.73 9.68 6.13
CA THR A 144 -4.83 10.99 5.46
C THR A 144 -4.56 12.12 6.44
N LYS A 145 -5.16 12.10 7.64
CA LYS A 145 -4.85 13.07 8.71
C LYS A 145 -3.36 13.11 9.01
N LYS A 146 -2.73 11.96 9.18
CA LYS A 146 -1.30 11.86 9.44
C LYS A 146 -0.45 12.41 8.28
N LYS A 147 -0.86 12.17 7.03
CA LYS A 147 -0.20 12.70 5.83
C LYS A 147 -0.32 14.23 5.75
N ASN A 148 -1.44 14.78 6.19
CA ASN A 148 -1.70 16.22 6.25
C ASN A 148 -0.95 16.92 7.42
N GLY A 149 -0.18 16.19 8.21
CA GLY A 149 0.58 16.73 9.35
C GLY A 149 -0.26 16.91 10.63
N GLU A 150 -1.50 16.41 10.65
CA GLU A 150 -2.35 16.46 11.84
C GLU A 150 -1.88 15.45 12.90
N LYS A 151 -1.98 15.81 14.18
CA LYS A 151 -1.64 14.92 15.28
C LYS A 151 -2.65 13.78 15.39
N VAL A 152 -2.20 12.56 15.11
CA VAL A 152 -2.94 11.32 15.36
C VAL A 152 -2.25 10.62 16.54
N PRO A 153 -2.79 10.70 17.78
CA PRO A 153 -2.13 10.20 18.96
C PRO A 153 -2.15 8.66 19.02
N GLY A 154 -1.00 8.04 19.00
CA GLY A 154 -0.86 6.59 19.14
C GLY A 154 -0.88 5.82 17.80
N LYS A 155 -1.11 4.51 17.91
CA LYS A 155 -1.21 3.63 16.75
C LYS A 155 -2.62 3.67 16.17
N ILE A 156 -2.74 3.85 14.85
CA ILE A 156 -4.05 3.94 14.16
C ILE A 156 -4.97 2.78 14.54
N ARG A 157 -4.44 1.55 14.62
CA ARG A 157 -5.22 0.37 15.01
C ARG A 157 -5.83 0.48 16.41
N GLU A 158 -5.10 1.05 17.37
CA GLU A 158 -5.57 1.23 18.74
C GLU A 158 -6.67 2.31 18.80
N ILE A 159 -6.52 3.38 18.01
CA ILE A 159 -7.53 4.43 17.88
C ILE A 159 -8.81 3.85 17.30
N ILE A 160 -8.72 3.12 16.16
CA ILE A 160 -9.89 2.49 15.53
C ILE A 160 -10.57 1.50 16.48
N ALA A 161 -9.78 0.73 17.25
CA ALA A 161 -10.33 -0.19 18.23
C ALA A 161 -11.16 0.52 19.28
N ASN A 162 -10.69 1.67 19.78
CA ASN A 162 -11.43 2.51 20.72
C ASN A 162 -12.68 3.13 20.08
N ASP A 163 -12.58 3.68 18.87
CA ASP A 163 -13.67 4.32 18.14
C ASP A 163 -14.83 3.36 17.89
N LEU A 164 -14.51 2.12 17.52
CA LEU A 164 -15.50 1.10 17.16
C LEU A 164 -15.88 0.16 18.31
N LYS A 165 -15.32 0.34 19.52
CA LYS A 165 -15.46 -0.58 20.66
C LYS A 165 -15.09 -2.02 20.33
N LEU A 166 -14.04 -2.18 19.51
CA LEU A 166 -13.47 -3.46 19.12
C LEU A 166 -12.14 -3.71 19.83
N SER A 167 -11.70 -4.96 19.87
CA SER A 167 -10.32 -5.24 20.29
C SER A 167 -9.32 -4.91 19.15
N PRO A 168 -8.07 -4.52 19.46
CA PRO A 168 -7.04 -4.32 18.43
C PRO A 168 -6.81 -5.57 17.56
N THR A 169 -7.05 -6.76 18.12
CA THR A 169 -6.97 -8.03 17.39
C THR A 169 -8.07 -8.15 16.33
N GLN A 170 -9.30 -7.75 16.66
CA GLN A 170 -10.41 -7.73 15.70
C GLN A 170 -10.14 -6.72 14.59
N VAL A 171 -9.70 -5.50 14.92
CA VAL A 171 -9.31 -4.49 13.91
C VAL A 171 -8.21 -5.05 13.00
N GLY A 172 -7.18 -5.69 13.56
CA GLY A 172 -6.12 -6.31 12.77
C GLY A 172 -6.60 -7.42 11.83
N ARG A 173 -7.68 -8.14 12.21
CA ARG A 173 -8.34 -9.13 11.35
C ARG A 173 -9.04 -8.46 10.17
N TYR A 174 -9.83 -7.43 10.41
CA TYR A 174 -10.51 -6.66 9.35
C TYR A 174 -9.51 -5.95 8.42
N GLU A 175 -8.44 -5.35 8.96
CA GLU A 175 -7.37 -4.76 8.14
C GLU A 175 -6.74 -5.77 7.18
N ARG A 176 -6.51 -7.00 7.66
CA ARG A 176 -5.94 -8.08 6.84
C ARG A 176 -6.88 -8.50 5.72
N ILE A 177 -8.16 -8.69 6.02
CA ILE A 177 -9.19 -9.00 5.03
C ILE A 177 -9.25 -7.89 3.97
N ASN A 178 -9.34 -6.63 4.40
CA ASN A 178 -9.42 -5.49 3.50
C ASN A 178 -8.21 -5.40 2.56
N LYS A 179 -7.02 -5.70 3.07
CA LYS A 179 -5.77 -5.56 2.32
C LYS A 179 -5.49 -6.74 1.40
N ASN A 180 -5.70 -7.97 1.87
CA ASN A 180 -5.11 -9.15 1.25
C ASN A 180 -6.14 -10.11 0.65
N LEU A 181 -7.43 -10.02 1.00
CA LEU A 181 -8.44 -10.90 0.43
C LEU A 181 -8.72 -10.49 -1.02
N ILE A 182 -8.75 -11.45 -1.95
CA ILE A 182 -9.07 -11.17 -3.36
C ILE A 182 -10.51 -10.67 -3.53
N PRO A 183 -10.81 -9.87 -4.58
CA PRO A 183 -12.13 -9.27 -4.78
C PRO A 183 -13.27 -10.30 -4.82
N GLU A 184 -13.07 -11.43 -5.46
CA GLU A 184 -14.08 -12.47 -5.64
C GLU A 184 -14.47 -13.11 -4.29
N LEU A 185 -13.50 -13.32 -3.39
CA LEU A 185 -13.77 -13.81 -2.03
C LEU A 185 -14.40 -12.74 -1.14
N LYS A 186 -14.15 -11.44 -1.40
CA LYS A 186 -14.86 -10.33 -0.72
C LYS A 186 -16.32 -10.31 -1.13
N GLU A 187 -16.63 -10.50 -2.39
CA GLU A 187 -18.01 -10.58 -2.88
C GLU A 187 -18.77 -11.74 -2.22
N ILE A 188 -18.15 -12.92 -2.10
CA ILE A 188 -18.73 -14.07 -1.40
C ILE A 188 -18.96 -13.77 0.09
N LEU A 189 -18.02 -13.02 0.72
CA LEU A 189 -18.16 -12.56 2.10
C LEU A 189 -19.34 -11.59 2.26
N GLU A 190 -19.47 -10.60 1.36
CA GLU A 190 -20.54 -9.61 1.35
C GLU A 190 -21.91 -10.26 1.14
N ASN A 191 -21.99 -11.30 0.32
CA ASN A 191 -23.21 -12.10 0.11
C ASN A 191 -23.54 -13.07 1.27
N GLY A 192 -22.72 -13.09 2.34
CA GLY A 192 -22.94 -13.91 3.52
C GLY A 192 -22.55 -15.39 3.38
N ASN A 193 -22.01 -15.79 2.23
CA ASN A 193 -21.58 -17.17 1.93
C ASN A 193 -20.16 -17.50 2.43
N LEU A 194 -19.49 -16.54 3.06
CA LEU A 194 -18.20 -16.70 3.71
C LEU A 194 -18.21 -16.00 5.07
N THR A 195 -17.70 -16.63 6.11
CA THR A 195 -17.60 -16.01 7.43
C THR A 195 -16.36 -15.12 7.54
N ILE A 196 -16.40 -14.09 8.41
CA ILE A 196 -15.22 -13.26 8.72
C ILE A 196 -14.04 -14.11 9.23
N ALA A 197 -14.32 -15.18 9.97
CA ALA A 197 -13.27 -16.08 10.45
C ALA A 197 -12.53 -16.73 9.27
N ASN A 198 -13.28 -17.33 8.34
CA ASN A 198 -12.72 -17.98 7.15
C ASN A 198 -12.03 -16.96 6.21
N ALA A 199 -12.66 -15.81 5.98
CA ALA A 199 -12.06 -14.73 5.21
C ALA A 199 -10.70 -14.27 5.78
N SER A 200 -10.60 -14.15 7.12
CA SER A 200 -9.35 -13.82 7.80
C SER A 200 -8.28 -14.90 7.65
N GLU A 201 -8.69 -16.20 7.65
CA GLU A 201 -7.76 -17.31 7.41
C GLU A 201 -7.24 -17.27 5.96
N PHE A 202 -8.13 -17.11 4.98
CA PHE A 202 -7.79 -17.08 3.56
C PHE A 202 -6.98 -15.85 3.18
N SER A 203 -7.25 -14.69 3.79
CA SER A 203 -6.48 -13.45 3.57
C SER A 203 -4.99 -13.55 3.97
N SER A 204 -4.58 -14.65 4.60
CA SER A 204 -3.17 -14.93 4.95
C SER A 204 -2.45 -15.78 3.91
N LEU A 205 -3.15 -16.24 2.85
CA LEU A 205 -2.63 -17.04 1.76
C LEU A 205 -2.18 -16.15 0.58
N SER A 206 -1.35 -16.70 -0.30
CA SER A 206 -1.05 -16.08 -1.59
C SER A 206 -2.31 -15.95 -2.45
N GLU A 207 -2.28 -15.03 -3.42
CA GLU A 207 -3.40 -14.82 -4.35
C GLU A 207 -3.76 -16.09 -5.12
N ASP A 208 -2.77 -16.86 -5.57
CA ASP A 208 -2.99 -18.13 -6.29
C ASP A 208 -3.70 -19.16 -5.41
N ASN A 209 -3.32 -19.28 -4.14
CA ASN A 209 -3.98 -20.18 -3.21
C ASN A 209 -5.38 -19.71 -2.83
N GLN A 210 -5.63 -18.39 -2.81
CA GLN A 210 -6.98 -17.86 -2.64
C GLN A 210 -7.88 -18.20 -3.85
N LYS A 211 -7.35 -18.22 -5.08
CA LYS A 211 -8.08 -18.67 -6.28
C LYS A 211 -8.44 -20.17 -6.20
N VAL A 212 -7.54 -21.00 -5.67
CA VAL A 212 -7.86 -22.42 -5.39
C VAL A 212 -9.00 -22.54 -4.36
N ILE A 213 -8.98 -21.74 -3.30
CA ILE A 213 -10.10 -21.67 -2.34
C ILE A 213 -11.40 -21.27 -3.02
N LEU A 214 -11.37 -20.26 -3.90
CA LEU A 214 -12.53 -19.81 -4.65
C LEU A 214 -13.14 -20.96 -5.48
N GLU A 215 -12.33 -21.74 -6.17
CA GLU A 215 -12.78 -22.91 -6.92
C GLU A 215 -13.43 -23.97 -6.01
N ILE A 216 -12.87 -24.19 -4.81
CA ILE A 216 -13.44 -25.14 -3.84
C ILE A 216 -14.79 -24.62 -3.33
N ILE A 217 -14.92 -23.33 -3.01
CA ILE A 217 -16.17 -22.71 -2.55
C ILE A 217 -17.24 -22.81 -3.64
N ASN A 218 -16.91 -22.52 -4.89
CA ASN A 218 -17.86 -22.60 -6.01
C ASN A 218 -18.41 -24.02 -6.25
N ASN A 219 -17.67 -25.04 -5.78
CA ASN A 219 -18.07 -26.45 -5.87
C ASN A 219 -18.72 -27.00 -4.58
N LYS A 220 -18.71 -26.22 -3.47
CA LYS A 220 -19.32 -26.57 -2.17
C LYS A 220 -20.19 -25.42 -1.69
N VAL A 221 -21.36 -25.74 -1.11
CA VAL A 221 -22.32 -24.74 -0.61
C VAL A 221 -21.83 -24.07 0.69
N GLU A 222 -21.07 -24.76 1.52
CA GLU A 222 -20.53 -24.26 2.79
C GLU A 222 -19.17 -24.87 3.10
N ILE A 223 -18.28 -24.07 3.70
CA ILE A 223 -17.00 -24.52 4.28
C ILE A 223 -17.00 -24.23 5.77
N SER A 224 -16.82 -25.24 6.59
CA SER A 224 -16.67 -25.09 8.04
C SER A 224 -15.37 -24.38 8.40
N LYS A 225 -15.30 -23.86 9.63
CA LYS A 225 -14.09 -23.22 10.14
C LYS A 225 -12.90 -24.19 10.22
N GLU A 226 -13.18 -25.44 10.59
CA GLU A 226 -12.20 -26.52 10.67
C GLU A 226 -11.62 -26.82 9.28
N GLU A 227 -12.47 -27.01 8.27
CA GLU A 227 -12.06 -27.21 6.88
C GLU A 227 -11.24 -26.04 6.32
N ALA A 228 -11.66 -24.80 6.60
CA ALA A 228 -10.91 -23.60 6.21
C ALA A 228 -9.51 -23.57 6.84
N THR A 229 -9.38 -23.97 8.10
CA THR A 229 -8.11 -24.04 8.81
C THR A 229 -7.21 -25.14 8.23
N GLU A 230 -7.76 -26.33 7.94
CA GLU A 230 -7.01 -27.44 7.31
C GLU A 230 -6.52 -27.08 5.91
N LEU A 231 -7.38 -26.49 5.08
CA LEU A 231 -7.02 -26.03 3.74
C LEU A 231 -5.89 -24.99 3.79
N LYS A 232 -5.97 -24.03 4.71
CA LYS A 232 -4.90 -23.07 4.93
C LYS A 232 -3.58 -23.74 5.29
N VAL A 233 -3.58 -24.71 6.22
CA VAL A 233 -2.36 -25.43 6.63
C VAL A 233 -1.76 -26.18 5.45
N LYS A 234 -2.58 -26.93 4.69
CA LYS A 234 -2.13 -27.67 3.50
C LYS A 234 -1.54 -26.75 2.44
N LEU A 235 -2.21 -25.63 2.13
CA LEU A 235 -1.74 -24.69 1.12
C LEU A 235 -0.46 -23.97 1.53
N LYS A 236 -0.33 -23.57 2.81
CA LYS A 236 0.93 -23.01 3.32
C LYS A 236 2.09 -23.99 3.27
N LYS A 237 1.83 -25.28 3.53
CA LYS A 237 2.87 -26.31 3.40
C LYS A 237 3.35 -26.44 1.96
N LEU A 238 2.43 -26.45 1.00
CA LEU A 238 2.76 -26.47 -0.43
C LEU A 238 3.51 -25.21 -0.89
N GLU A 239 3.14 -24.02 -0.38
CA GLU A 239 3.89 -22.79 -0.65
C GLU A 239 5.34 -22.89 -0.17
N GLN A 240 5.54 -23.43 1.06
CA GLN A 240 6.87 -23.60 1.62
C GLN A 240 7.69 -24.61 0.81
N GLU A 241 7.11 -25.77 0.46
CA GLU A 241 7.77 -26.79 -0.36
C GLU A 241 8.19 -26.23 -1.73
N LYS A 242 7.31 -25.47 -2.42
CA LYS A 242 7.64 -24.76 -3.66
C LYS A 242 8.77 -23.75 -3.49
N ALA A 243 8.75 -22.98 -2.41
CA ALA A 243 9.78 -21.97 -2.14
C ALA A 243 11.15 -22.62 -1.88
N ASP A 244 11.17 -23.73 -1.16
CA ASP A 244 12.39 -24.49 -0.87
C ASP A 244 12.95 -25.17 -2.15
N GLU A 245 12.09 -25.71 -3.00
CA GLU A 245 12.47 -26.28 -4.30
C GLU A 245 13.02 -25.20 -5.25
N LEU A 246 12.38 -24.01 -5.29
CA LEU A 246 12.86 -22.89 -6.10
C LEU A 246 14.27 -22.45 -5.67
N LYS A 247 14.49 -22.29 -4.36
CA LYS A 247 15.82 -21.98 -3.82
C LYS A 247 16.88 -23.03 -4.16
N ARG A 248 16.48 -24.31 -4.13
CA ARG A 248 17.38 -25.39 -4.53
C ARG A 248 17.77 -25.28 -5.99
N LEU A 249 16.79 -25.06 -6.89
CA LEU A 249 17.04 -24.88 -8.32
C LEU A 249 17.88 -23.63 -8.62
N GLU A 250 17.65 -22.53 -7.90
CA GLU A 250 18.47 -21.32 -8.03
C GLU A 250 19.92 -21.57 -7.61
N ASN A 251 20.16 -22.30 -6.51
CA ASN A 251 21.50 -22.66 -6.07
C ASN A 251 22.20 -23.62 -7.06
N GLU A 252 21.47 -24.60 -7.59
CA GLU A 252 22.01 -25.52 -8.61
C GLU A 252 22.46 -24.74 -9.88
N LYS A 253 21.61 -23.81 -10.37
CA LYS A 253 21.97 -22.93 -11.48
C LYS A 253 23.18 -22.04 -11.17
N LEU A 254 23.27 -21.51 -9.97
CA LEU A 254 24.40 -20.68 -9.56
C LEU A 254 25.73 -21.46 -9.56
N VAL A 255 25.70 -22.71 -9.11
CA VAL A 255 26.86 -23.62 -9.15
C VAL A 255 27.26 -23.93 -10.59
N GLU A 256 26.30 -24.18 -11.47
CA GLU A 256 26.55 -24.44 -12.89
C GLU A 256 27.14 -23.21 -13.62
N ILE A 257 26.59 -22.01 -13.34
CA ILE A 257 27.14 -20.75 -13.86
C ILE A 257 28.61 -20.58 -13.45
N ARG A 258 28.93 -20.77 -12.16
CA ARG A 258 30.30 -20.67 -11.65
C ARG A 258 31.23 -21.66 -12.32
N LYS A 259 30.76 -22.89 -12.60
CA LYS A 259 31.54 -23.89 -13.31
C LYS A 259 31.88 -23.41 -14.73
N ILE A 260 30.88 -22.92 -15.47
CA ILE A 260 31.06 -22.39 -16.82
C ILE A 260 31.99 -21.17 -16.82
N GLU A 261 31.86 -20.26 -15.86
CA GLU A 261 32.74 -19.10 -15.72
C GLU A 261 34.19 -19.50 -15.46
N ASN A 262 34.42 -20.52 -14.60
CA ASN A 262 35.76 -21.06 -14.37
C ASN A 262 36.35 -21.72 -15.63
N GLU A 263 35.58 -22.54 -16.33
CA GLU A 263 36.00 -23.17 -17.57
C GLU A 263 36.38 -22.11 -18.63
N LYS A 264 35.53 -21.09 -18.81
CA LYS A 264 35.83 -19.96 -19.70
C LYS A 264 37.10 -19.20 -19.28
N SER A 265 37.29 -18.96 -17.99
CA SER A 265 38.46 -18.24 -17.51
C SER A 265 39.76 -19.00 -17.74
N VAL A 266 39.75 -20.35 -17.64
CA VAL A 266 40.87 -21.20 -17.97
C VAL A 266 41.18 -21.15 -19.48
N GLU A 267 40.15 -21.23 -20.32
CA GLU A 267 40.33 -21.18 -21.77
C GLU A 267 40.82 -19.80 -22.24
N ILE A 268 40.31 -18.71 -21.64
CA ILE A 268 40.84 -17.37 -21.93
C ILE A 268 42.33 -17.28 -21.62
N ARG A 269 42.77 -17.76 -20.44
CA ARG A 269 44.21 -17.77 -20.09
C ARG A 269 45.05 -18.59 -21.05
N ARG A 270 44.53 -19.72 -21.52
CA ARG A 270 45.21 -20.55 -22.52
C ARG A 270 45.39 -19.77 -23.83
N ILE A 271 44.35 -19.15 -24.34
CA ILE A 271 44.37 -18.34 -25.55
C ILE A 271 45.31 -17.13 -25.39
N GLU A 272 45.34 -16.48 -24.25
CA GLU A 272 46.26 -15.38 -23.95
C GLU A 272 47.72 -15.84 -23.98
N ASN A 273 48.05 -17.01 -23.39
CA ASN A 273 49.38 -17.58 -23.43
C ASN A 273 49.81 -17.95 -24.85
N GLU A 274 48.93 -18.59 -25.63
CA GLU A 274 49.20 -18.93 -27.04
C GLU A 274 49.43 -17.65 -27.89
N LYS A 275 48.66 -16.59 -27.62
CA LYS A 275 48.86 -15.29 -28.27
C LYS A 275 50.22 -14.66 -27.93
N ASP A 276 50.62 -14.72 -26.65
CA ASP A 276 51.89 -14.17 -26.20
C ASP A 276 53.09 -14.96 -26.81
N GLU A 277 53.00 -16.29 -26.91
CA GLU A 277 53.99 -17.11 -27.59
C GLU A 277 54.07 -16.78 -29.09
N ALA A 278 52.94 -16.64 -29.75
CA ALA A 278 52.88 -16.23 -31.15
C ALA A 278 53.50 -14.83 -31.39
N LEU A 279 53.24 -13.89 -30.43
CA LEU A 279 53.80 -12.54 -30.51
C LEU A 279 55.34 -12.55 -30.33
N ARG A 280 55.88 -13.38 -29.39
CA ARG A 280 57.34 -13.58 -29.21
C ARG A 280 57.97 -14.18 -30.44
N SER A 281 57.37 -15.22 -31.01
CA SER A 281 57.87 -15.85 -32.25
C SER A 281 57.83 -14.84 -33.40
N LYS A 282 56.78 -14.03 -33.56
CA LYS A 282 56.75 -12.99 -34.59
C LYS A 282 57.82 -11.94 -34.40
N LYS A 283 58.18 -11.58 -33.19
CA LYS A 283 59.22 -10.62 -32.85
C LYS A 283 60.58 -11.20 -33.24
N LEU A 284 60.86 -12.46 -32.86
CA LEU A 284 62.11 -13.16 -33.24
C LEU A 284 62.31 -13.24 -34.77
N ILE A 285 61.24 -13.58 -35.50
CA ILE A 285 61.27 -13.60 -36.97
C ILE A 285 61.55 -12.21 -37.53
N SER A 286 60.91 -11.19 -36.98
CA SER A 286 61.13 -9.80 -37.39
C SER A 286 62.58 -9.33 -37.19
N ASP A 287 63.15 -9.66 -36.01
CA ASP A 287 64.53 -9.33 -35.68
C ASP A 287 65.53 -10.06 -36.62
N GLU A 288 65.27 -11.35 -36.95
CA GLU A 288 66.09 -12.10 -37.90
C GLU A 288 65.99 -11.57 -39.35
N VAL A 289 64.80 -11.15 -39.78
CA VAL A 289 64.60 -10.49 -41.09
C VAL A 289 65.35 -9.17 -41.15
N LEU A 290 65.36 -8.37 -40.05
CA LEU A 290 66.15 -7.12 -40.00
C LEU A 290 67.71 -7.43 -40.10
N ARG A 291 68.17 -8.49 -39.42
CA ARG A 291 69.55 -8.93 -39.47
C ARG A 291 69.96 -9.35 -40.88
N LEU A 292 69.17 -10.24 -41.50
CA LEU A 292 69.39 -10.70 -42.85
C LEU A 292 69.38 -9.57 -43.88
N LYS A 293 68.50 -8.60 -43.75
CA LYS A 293 68.49 -7.37 -44.58
C LYS A 293 69.81 -6.59 -44.43
N SER A 294 70.27 -6.40 -43.18
CA SER A 294 71.54 -5.69 -42.92
C SER A 294 72.74 -6.44 -43.48
N GLU A 295 72.71 -7.80 -43.45
CA GLU A 295 73.78 -8.63 -44.07
C GLU A 295 73.74 -8.57 -45.57
N LEU A 296 72.57 -8.56 -46.20
CA LEU A 296 72.38 -8.40 -47.64
C LEU A 296 72.92 -7.06 -48.11
N ASP A 297 72.53 -5.95 -47.47
CA ASP A 297 73.01 -4.58 -47.78
C ASP A 297 74.53 -4.49 -47.71
N LYS A 298 75.17 -5.14 -46.72
CA LYS A 298 76.61 -5.18 -46.56
C LYS A 298 77.24 -5.98 -47.70
N SER A 299 76.62 -7.07 -48.13
CA SER A 299 77.11 -7.91 -49.24
C SER A 299 77.00 -7.17 -50.58
N GLU A 300 75.87 -6.49 -50.82
CA GLU A 300 75.64 -5.67 -52.02
C GLU A 300 76.67 -4.53 -52.12
N ASN A 301 76.84 -3.78 -51.00
CA ASN A 301 77.84 -2.71 -50.95
C ASN A 301 79.24 -3.20 -51.22
N LYS A 302 79.60 -4.41 -50.72
CA LYS A 302 80.89 -5.02 -50.93
C LYS A 302 81.13 -5.45 -52.40
N SER A 303 80.11 -6.02 -53.01
CA SER A 303 80.11 -6.37 -54.42
C SER A 303 80.19 -5.13 -55.36
N GLU A 304 79.48 -4.04 -55.01
CA GLU A 304 79.57 -2.75 -55.73
C GLU A 304 80.99 -2.15 -55.64
N GLU A 305 81.62 -2.21 -54.45
CA GLU A 305 82.98 -1.73 -54.28
C GLU A 305 84.00 -2.56 -55.10
N GLU A 306 83.78 -3.91 -55.15
CA GLU A 306 84.64 -4.80 -55.98
C GLU A 306 84.42 -4.49 -57.45
N ILE A 307 83.18 -4.31 -57.91
CA ILE A 307 82.88 -3.93 -59.30
C ILE A 307 83.57 -2.59 -59.65
N LYS A 308 83.46 -1.58 -58.81
CA LYS A 308 84.13 -0.28 -59.02
C LYS A 308 85.64 -0.39 -59.07
N LYS A 309 86.26 -1.25 -58.25
CA LYS A 309 87.72 -1.51 -58.29
C LYS A 309 88.10 -2.18 -59.60
N LEU A 310 87.28 -3.13 -60.07
CA LEU A 310 87.58 -3.80 -61.38
C LEU A 310 87.37 -2.81 -62.54
N GLU A 311 86.34 -2.02 -62.53
CA GLU A 311 86.15 -0.97 -63.57
C GLU A 311 87.30 0.05 -63.62
N ASN A 312 87.76 0.47 -62.42
CA ASN A 312 88.92 1.40 -62.38
C ASN A 312 90.20 0.75 -62.87
N LYS A 313 90.44 -0.52 -62.56
CA LYS A 313 91.57 -1.28 -63.11
C LYS A 313 91.52 -1.41 -64.65
N LEU A 314 90.34 -1.73 -65.16
CA LEU A 314 90.12 -1.83 -66.61
C LEU A 314 90.32 -0.45 -67.30
N ARG A 315 89.91 0.66 -66.69
CA ARG A 315 90.14 2.03 -67.19
C ARG A 315 91.61 2.43 -67.16
N GLU A 316 92.40 1.95 -66.19
CA GLU A 316 93.87 2.18 -66.17
C GLU A 316 94.62 1.31 -67.19
N GLU A 317 94.19 0.09 -67.46
CA GLU A 317 94.78 -0.76 -68.52
C GLU A 317 94.47 -0.20 -69.92
N LEU A 318 93.20 0.30 -70.15
CA LEU A 318 92.83 0.90 -71.44
C LEU A 318 93.48 2.27 -71.72
N LYS A 319 94.18 2.89 -70.78
CA LYS A 319 94.98 4.13 -70.97
C LYS A 319 96.44 3.84 -71.27
N LYS A 320 96.89 2.59 -71.27
CA LYS A 320 98.26 2.18 -71.50
C LYS A 320 98.55 1.66 -72.95
N ASP A 321 97.46 1.47 -73.70
CA ASP A 321 97.49 1.25 -75.14
C ASP A 321 97.20 2.57 -75.86
#